data_7a6861f7206af34f41891be4d0e40939
#
_entry.id   7a6861f7206af34f41891be4d0e40939
#
_cell.length_a   1.000
_cell.length_b   1.000
_cell.length_c   1.000
_cell.angle_alpha   90.00
_cell.angle_beta   90.00
_cell.angle_gamma   90.00
#
_symmetry.space_group_name_H-M   'P 1'
#
loop_
_entity.id
_entity.type
_entity.pdbx_description
1 polymer ?
#
loop_
_entity_poly.entity_id
_entity_poly.type
_entity_poly.pdbx_seq_one_letter_code
_entity_poly.pdbx_strand_id
1 'polypeptide(L)'
;SANAQLAMAEKDYKVTAGDVYTLSFYQNGAGASYTIIVDSTYKIKIANLGAINCENLSFIQLKKNIETLVMRNYPLSVVTFAMLQPSVFNVFIKGEVFSAHETKAWALTRLSDILPAAELTQFSSTRNIKIKSPDGKTKACDLFKAKRNADFSENPYLRPGDEIEFSRTERKVSISGSVERPGTYELLDDDNLFNLI
;
A
#
# COMPACT_ATOMS: atom_id res chain seq x y z
N SER A 1 3.37 -7.41 16.43
CA SER A 1 2.39 -8.12 15.60
C SER A 1 3.07 -8.70 14.35
N ALA A 2 2.47 -9.72 13.72
CA ALA A 2 2.97 -10.30 12.47
C ALA A 2 3.08 -9.22 11.37
N ASN A 3 2.08 -8.33 11.25
CA ASN A 3 2.11 -7.23 10.30
C ASN A 3 3.25 -6.24 10.55
N ALA A 4 3.61 -5.98 11.81
CA ALA A 4 4.75 -5.12 12.12
C ALA A 4 6.07 -5.74 11.68
N GLN A 5 6.24 -7.05 11.86
CA GLN A 5 7.43 -7.76 11.37
C GLN A 5 7.52 -7.73 9.85
N LEU A 6 6.39 -7.96 9.16
CA LEU A 6 6.31 -7.89 7.71
C LEU A 6 6.65 -6.49 7.20
N ALA A 7 6.06 -5.44 7.79
CA ALA A 7 6.33 -4.05 7.44
C ALA A 7 7.82 -3.68 7.58
N MET A 8 8.48 -4.17 8.63
CA MET A 8 9.93 -3.91 8.84
C MET A 8 10.83 -4.69 7.87
N ALA A 9 10.37 -5.82 7.35
CA ALA A 9 11.11 -6.65 6.39
C ALA A 9 10.96 -6.18 4.94
N GLU A 10 9.83 -5.56 4.61
CA GLU A 10 9.51 -5.16 3.24
C GLU A 10 10.14 -3.81 2.87
N LYS A 11 10.94 -3.82 1.79
CA LYS A 11 11.61 -2.62 1.27
C LYS A 11 10.64 -1.54 0.82
N ASP A 12 9.47 -1.97 0.33
CA ASP A 12 8.46 -1.10 -0.25
C ASP A 12 7.48 -0.55 0.78
N TYR A 13 7.62 -0.95 2.07
CA TYR A 13 6.81 -0.39 3.12
C TYR A 13 7.03 1.11 3.23
N LYS A 14 5.99 1.89 2.95
CA LYS A 14 5.99 3.35 3.14
C LYS A 14 5.38 3.70 4.49
N VAL A 15 6.08 4.55 5.22
CA VAL A 15 5.59 5.13 6.47
C VAL A 15 4.22 5.76 6.23
N THR A 16 3.27 5.43 7.10
CA THR A 16 1.87 5.84 6.96
C THR A 16 1.44 6.59 8.21
N ALA A 17 0.63 7.63 8.04
CA ALA A 17 0.04 8.35 9.17
C ALA A 17 -0.73 7.37 10.08
N GLY A 18 -0.49 7.43 11.38
CA GLY A 18 -1.02 6.50 12.37
C GLY A 18 -0.14 5.28 12.65
N ASP A 19 0.98 5.08 11.93
CA ASP A 19 1.99 4.08 12.31
C ASP A 19 2.51 4.35 13.71
N VAL A 20 2.68 3.29 14.48
CA VAL A 20 3.20 3.34 15.86
C VAL A 20 4.53 2.62 15.93
N TYR A 21 5.53 3.31 16.46
CA TYR A 21 6.89 2.82 16.64
C TYR A 21 7.31 2.87 18.10
N THR A 22 8.29 2.06 18.45
CA THR A 22 9.05 2.19 19.69
C THR A 22 10.47 2.64 19.37
N LEU A 23 10.99 3.57 20.17
CA LEU A 23 12.36 4.07 20.11
C LEU A 23 12.96 3.96 21.51
N SER A 24 14.08 3.26 21.63
CA SER A 24 14.83 3.15 22.88
C SER A 24 16.28 3.53 22.64
N PHE A 25 16.84 4.32 23.54
CA PHE A 25 18.24 4.72 23.52
C PHE A 25 18.72 5.14 24.91
N TYR A 26 20.04 5.24 25.12
CA TYR A 26 20.60 5.74 26.36
C TYR A 26 20.74 7.26 26.32
N GLN A 27 20.15 7.92 27.33
CA GLN A 27 20.21 9.36 27.52
C GLN A 27 20.82 9.66 28.88
N ASN A 28 21.98 10.35 28.90
CA ASN A 28 22.68 10.74 30.13
C ASN A 28 22.91 9.59 31.13
N GLY A 29 23.26 8.40 30.60
CA GLY A 29 23.55 7.22 31.42
C GLY A 29 22.33 6.41 31.85
N ALA A 30 21.12 6.81 31.48
CA ALA A 30 19.87 6.08 31.76
C ALA A 30 19.22 5.64 30.45
N GLY A 31 18.59 4.45 30.47
CA GLY A 31 17.77 3.98 29.36
C GLY A 31 16.49 4.81 29.24
N ALA A 32 16.19 5.29 28.03
CA ALA A 32 14.93 5.97 27.71
C ALA A 32 14.17 5.17 26.64
N SER A 33 12.86 5.08 26.76
CA SER A 33 11.99 4.42 25.78
C SER A 33 10.77 5.29 25.50
N TYR A 34 10.45 5.42 24.22
CA TYR A 34 9.37 6.28 23.73
C TYR A 34 8.48 5.52 22.77
N THR A 35 7.17 5.71 22.88
CA THR A 35 6.21 5.36 21.84
C THR A 35 6.05 6.57 20.92
N ILE A 36 6.24 6.36 19.62
CA ILE A 36 6.19 7.39 18.60
C ILE A 36 5.05 7.06 17.65
N ILE A 37 4.21 8.06 17.38
CA ILE A 37 3.09 7.94 16.44
C ILE A 37 3.34 8.92 15.29
N VAL A 38 3.14 8.45 14.05
CA VAL A 38 3.14 9.31 12.87
C VAL A 38 1.85 10.12 12.87
N ASP A 39 1.96 11.44 12.91
CA ASP A 39 0.77 12.29 12.85
C ASP A 39 0.17 12.40 11.43
N SER A 40 -0.99 13.04 11.33
CA SER A 40 -1.70 13.21 10.06
C SER A 40 -0.96 14.08 9.03
N THR A 41 0.09 14.79 9.43
CA THR A 41 0.97 15.57 8.56
C THR A 41 2.27 14.86 8.23
N TYR A 42 2.34 13.55 8.48
CA TYR A 42 3.53 12.70 8.31
C TYR A 42 4.75 13.20 9.08
N LYS A 43 4.53 13.73 10.28
CA LYS A 43 5.59 14.12 11.20
C LYS A 43 5.61 13.22 12.42
N ILE A 44 6.82 12.96 12.91
CA ILE A 44 7.06 12.31 14.19
C ILE A 44 7.84 13.27 15.10
N LYS A 45 7.44 13.31 16.38
CA LYS A 45 8.17 14.01 17.43
C LYS A 45 9.05 13.02 18.19
N ILE A 46 10.31 13.36 18.39
CA ILE A 46 11.27 12.53 19.12
C ILE A 46 11.72 13.30 20.36
N ALA A 47 11.00 13.09 21.44
CA ALA A 47 11.29 13.71 22.76
C ALA A 47 11.75 15.20 22.61
N ASN A 48 12.91 15.54 23.15
CA ASN A 48 13.55 16.87 23.04
C ASN A 48 14.50 16.99 21.84
N LEU A 49 14.59 15.98 20.96
CA LEU A 49 15.51 15.97 19.82
C LEU A 49 14.93 16.66 18.58
N GLY A 50 13.61 16.90 18.55
CA GLY A 50 12.94 17.57 17.45
C GLY A 50 11.90 16.72 16.73
N ALA A 51 11.58 17.11 15.48
CA ALA A 51 10.63 16.43 14.64
C ALA A 51 11.26 16.01 13.30
N ILE A 52 10.82 14.90 12.75
CA ILE A 52 11.21 14.40 11.43
C ILE A 52 9.97 14.36 10.55
N ASN A 53 10.06 14.93 9.33
CA ASN A 53 9.08 14.68 8.27
C ASN A 53 9.40 13.30 7.66
N CYS A 54 8.43 12.40 7.69
CA CYS A 54 8.55 11.03 7.20
C CYS A 54 7.65 10.75 5.98
N GLU A 55 7.09 11.78 5.38
CA GLU A 55 6.29 11.65 4.16
C GLU A 55 7.12 10.98 3.04
N ASN A 56 6.54 9.97 2.41
CA ASN A 56 7.16 9.16 1.36
C ASN A 56 8.43 8.36 1.76
N LEU A 57 8.86 8.39 3.01
CA LEU A 57 9.96 7.56 3.47
C LEU A 57 9.55 6.09 3.57
N SER A 58 10.50 5.20 3.29
CA SER A 58 10.39 3.81 3.71
C SER A 58 10.71 3.68 5.21
N PHE A 59 10.30 2.56 5.82
CA PHE A 59 10.70 2.24 7.20
C PHE A 59 12.23 2.28 7.40
N ILE A 60 12.97 1.74 6.43
CA ILE A 60 14.45 1.71 6.48
C ILE A 60 15.04 3.12 6.47
N GLN A 61 14.51 4.00 5.63
CA GLN A 61 14.94 5.40 5.56
C GLN A 61 14.61 6.15 6.86
N LEU A 62 13.40 5.96 7.38
CA LEU A 62 13.00 6.55 8.66
C LEU A 62 13.91 6.09 9.80
N LYS A 63 14.15 4.78 9.90
CA LYS A 63 15.06 4.19 10.91
C LYS A 63 16.43 4.85 10.85
N LYS A 64 17.02 4.94 9.66
CA LYS A 64 18.34 5.58 9.49
C LYS A 64 18.35 7.06 9.92
N ASN A 65 17.30 7.81 9.60
CA ASN A 65 17.17 9.20 9.98
C ASN A 65 17.08 9.37 11.50
N ILE A 66 16.32 8.50 12.17
CA ILE A 66 16.19 8.49 13.63
C ILE A 66 17.51 8.12 14.30
N GLU A 67 18.18 7.06 13.84
CA GLU A 67 19.49 6.66 14.33
C GLU A 67 20.49 7.81 14.22
N THR A 68 20.55 8.48 13.06
CA THR A 68 21.42 9.62 12.84
C THR A 68 21.10 10.78 13.78
N LEU A 69 19.82 11.09 14.01
CA LEU A 69 19.41 12.16 14.90
C LEU A 69 19.79 11.88 16.36
N VAL A 70 19.53 10.65 16.82
CA VAL A 70 19.87 10.24 18.19
C VAL A 70 21.38 10.23 18.39
N MET A 71 22.16 9.63 17.48
CA MET A 71 23.61 9.53 17.59
C MET A 71 24.31 10.89 17.54
N ARG A 72 23.72 11.88 16.84
CA ARG A 72 24.26 13.26 16.85
C ARG A 72 24.19 13.90 18.23
N ASN A 73 23.15 13.59 19.01
CA ASN A 73 22.93 14.15 20.36
C ASN A 73 23.51 13.24 21.46
N TYR A 74 23.56 11.96 21.23
CA TYR A 74 24.01 10.92 22.17
C TYR A 74 24.94 9.93 21.45
N PRO A 75 26.20 10.30 21.15
CA PRO A 75 27.10 9.52 20.28
C PRO A 75 27.42 8.09 20.75
N LEU A 76 27.31 7.84 22.07
CA LEU A 76 27.60 6.52 22.68
C LEU A 76 26.35 5.69 22.90
N SER A 77 25.20 6.15 22.40
CA SER A 77 23.93 5.45 22.62
C SER A 77 23.72 4.35 21.61
N VAL A 78 23.28 3.18 22.09
CA VAL A 78 22.72 2.14 21.24
C VAL A 78 21.24 2.47 20.97
N VAL A 79 20.88 2.64 19.71
CA VAL A 79 19.54 3.00 19.29
C VAL A 79 18.78 1.75 18.85
N THR A 80 17.61 1.52 19.42
CA THR A 80 16.65 0.51 18.96
C THR A 80 15.39 1.21 18.48
N PHE A 81 15.07 1.03 17.19
CA PHE A 81 13.86 1.54 16.59
C PHE A 81 13.12 0.42 15.88
N ALA A 82 11.87 0.21 16.25
CA ALA A 82 11.06 -0.89 15.72
C ALA A 82 9.60 -0.45 15.57
N MET A 83 8.90 -1.03 14.59
CA MET A 83 7.47 -0.88 14.45
C MET A 83 6.73 -1.68 15.52
N LEU A 84 5.82 -1.03 16.23
CA LEU A 84 4.91 -1.67 17.17
C LEU A 84 3.62 -2.09 16.46
N GLN A 85 3.05 -1.18 15.65
CA GLN A 85 1.80 -1.41 14.95
C GLN A 85 1.75 -0.57 13.66
N PRO A 86 1.54 -1.20 12.47
CA PRO A 86 1.24 -0.47 11.25
C PRO A 86 -0.15 0.15 11.30
N SER A 87 -0.31 1.28 10.65
CA SER A 87 -1.60 1.95 10.50
C SER A 87 -2.53 1.17 9.58
N VAL A 88 -3.81 1.21 9.93
CA VAL A 88 -4.91 0.74 9.07
C VAL A 88 -5.73 1.97 8.66
N PHE A 89 -6.03 2.08 7.38
CA PHE A 89 -6.78 3.18 6.79
C PHE A 89 -7.93 2.66 5.93
N ASN A 90 -8.83 3.56 5.54
CA ASN A 90 -9.91 3.23 4.62
C ASN A 90 -9.51 3.65 3.19
N VAL A 91 -9.97 2.87 2.21
CA VAL A 91 -10.03 3.21 0.79
C VAL A 91 -11.47 3.13 0.33
N PHE A 92 -11.86 3.97 -0.63
CA PHE A 92 -13.23 4.06 -1.11
C PHE A 92 -13.39 3.27 -2.42
N ILE A 93 -14.38 2.38 -2.47
CA ILE A 93 -14.68 1.55 -3.64
C ILE A 93 -15.96 2.05 -4.30
N LYS A 94 -15.95 2.23 -5.62
CA LYS A 94 -17.07 2.72 -6.41
C LYS A 94 -17.06 2.19 -7.85
N GLY A 95 -18.03 2.62 -8.64
CA GLY A 95 -18.19 2.25 -10.06
C GLY A 95 -19.10 1.05 -10.24
N GLU A 96 -18.71 0.09 -11.05
CA GLU A 96 -19.49 -1.12 -11.33
C GLU A 96 -19.37 -2.12 -10.18
N VAL A 97 -19.97 -1.79 -9.04
CA VAL A 97 -20.05 -2.58 -7.81
C VAL A 97 -21.51 -2.61 -7.33
N PHE A 98 -21.89 -3.58 -6.50
CA PHE A 98 -23.25 -3.62 -5.95
C PHE A 98 -23.56 -2.40 -5.07
N SER A 99 -22.59 -1.93 -4.31
CA SER A 99 -22.72 -0.76 -3.45
C SER A 99 -21.38 -0.04 -3.31
N ALA A 100 -21.38 1.28 -3.42
CA ALA A 100 -20.18 2.06 -3.13
C ALA A 100 -19.96 2.09 -1.61
N HIS A 101 -18.75 1.76 -1.15
CA HIS A 101 -18.44 1.63 0.26
C HIS A 101 -16.94 1.84 0.54
N GLU A 102 -16.61 1.94 1.81
CA GLU A 102 -15.22 1.92 2.27
C GLU A 102 -14.79 0.52 2.69
N THR A 103 -13.55 0.17 2.41
CA THR A 103 -12.91 -1.04 2.94
C THR A 103 -11.57 -0.69 3.60
N LYS A 104 -11.15 -1.55 4.54
CA LYS A 104 -9.89 -1.37 5.26
C LYS A 104 -8.70 -1.87 4.46
N ALA A 105 -7.64 -1.10 4.51
CA ALA A 105 -6.35 -1.43 3.92
C ALA A 105 -5.21 -1.00 4.86
N TRP A 106 -4.01 -1.43 4.58
CA TRP A 106 -2.78 -0.98 5.21
C TRP A 106 -1.68 -0.85 4.15
N ALA A 107 -0.52 -0.33 4.50
CA ALA A 107 0.49 0.07 3.51
C ALA A 107 1.00 -1.05 2.59
N LEU A 108 0.81 -2.32 2.95
CA LEU A 108 1.13 -3.49 2.10
C LEU A 108 -0.11 -4.18 1.49
N THR A 109 -1.29 -3.58 1.58
CA THR A 109 -2.47 -4.05 0.84
C THR A 109 -2.34 -3.67 -0.62
N ARG A 110 -2.38 -4.66 -1.52
CA ARG A 110 -2.39 -4.43 -2.96
C ARG A 110 -3.82 -4.27 -3.49
N LEU A 111 -3.94 -3.69 -4.68
CA LEU A 111 -5.22 -3.56 -5.37
C LEU A 111 -5.97 -4.92 -5.48
N SER A 112 -5.26 -6.01 -5.79
CA SER A 112 -5.88 -7.34 -5.87
C SER A 112 -6.43 -7.85 -4.54
N ASP A 113 -5.88 -7.41 -3.42
CA ASP A 113 -6.23 -7.94 -2.09
C ASP A 113 -7.61 -7.45 -1.64
N ILE A 114 -8.09 -6.34 -2.20
CA ILE A 114 -9.42 -5.81 -1.88
C ILE A 114 -10.55 -6.40 -2.74
N LEU A 115 -10.24 -7.16 -3.79
CA LEU A 115 -11.27 -7.74 -4.67
C LEU A 115 -12.34 -8.53 -3.93
N PRO A 116 -12.01 -9.37 -2.93
CA PRO A 116 -13.03 -10.12 -2.17
C PRO A 116 -14.01 -9.22 -1.40
N ALA A 117 -13.57 -8.03 -1.03
CA ALA A 117 -14.38 -7.05 -0.30
C ALA A 117 -15.05 -6.01 -1.22
N ALA A 118 -14.73 -6.01 -2.51
CA ALA A 118 -15.17 -4.96 -3.44
C ALA A 118 -16.61 -5.10 -3.92
N GLU A 119 -17.31 -6.20 -3.58
CA GLU A 119 -18.69 -6.45 -3.99
C GLU A 119 -18.91 -6.28 -5.50
N LEU A 120 -18.02 -6.88 -6.30
CA LEU A 120 -18.04 -6.77 -7.76
C LEU A 120 -19.31 -7.39 -8.36
N THR A 121 -19.86 -6.73 -9.39
CA THR A 121 -20.92 -7.31 -10.21
C THR A 121 -20.32 -8.22 -11.30
N GLN A 122 -21.17 -8.98 -12.00
CA GLN A 122 -20.75 -9.76 -13.16
C GLN A 122 -20.24 -8.90 -14.35
N PHE A 123 -20.45 -7.61 -14.28
CA PHE A 123 -20.03 -6.63 -15.29
C PHE A 123 -18.81 -5.81 -14.88
N SER A 124 -18.31 -6.00 -13.67
CA SER A 124 -17.11 -5.27 -13.21
C SER A 124 -15.89 -5.68 -14.02
N SER A 125 -15.12 -4.70 -14.48
CA SER A 125 -13.83 -4.93 -15.11
C SER A 125 -12.73 -5.08 -14.06
N THR A 126 -11.91 -6.12 -14.19
CA THR A 126 -10.66 -6.26 -13.44
C THR A 126 -9.44 -5.88 -14.27
N ARG A 127 -9.66 -5.36 -15.48
CA ARG A 127 -8.65 -4.92 -16.43
C ARG A 127 -8.64 -3.41 -16.66
N ASN A 128 -9.69 -2.72 -16.24
CA ASN A 128 -9.79 -1.26 -16.31
C ASN A 128 -10.25 -0.73 -14.95
N ILE A 129 -9.33 -0.76 -13.99
CA ILE A 129 -9.55 -0.25 -12.64
C ILE A 129 -8.80 1.08 -12.52
N LYS A 130 -9.49 2.13 -12.05
CA LYS A 130 -8.88 3.43 -11.83
C LYS A 130 -8.66 3.66 -10.35
N ILE A 131 -7.45 3.99 -9.97
CA ILE A 131 -7.11 4.43 -8.62
C ILE A 131 -6.86 5.93 -8.69
N LYS A 132 -7.67 6.70 -7.97
CA LYS A 132 -7.51 8.15 -7.82
C LYS A 132 -6.98 8.43 -6.42
N SER A 133 -5.79 9.00 -6.35
CA SER A 133 -5.16 9.40 -5.09
C SER A 133 -5.66 10.77 -4.61
N PRO A 134 -5.52 11.08 -3.31
CA PRO A 134 -5.96 12.36 -2.74
C PRO A 134 -5.33 13.60 -3.40
N ASP A 135 -4.14 13.46 -4.00
CA ASP A 135 -3.47 14.53 -4.76
C ASP A 135 -4.09 14.76 -6.16
N GLY A 136 -5.15 14.04 -6.49
CA GLY A 136 -5.89 14.14 -7.76
C GLY A 136 -5.31 13.31 -8.90
N LYS A 137 -4.16 12.66 -8.72
CA LYS A 137 -3.61 11.77 -9.75
C LYS A 137 -4.46 10.52 -9.89
N THR A 138 -4.64 10.10 -11.13
CA THR A 138 -5.37 8.87 -11.47
C THR A 138 -4.45 7.91 -12.20
N LYS A 139 -4.47 6.65 -11.78
CA LYS A 139 -3.75 5.55 -12.41
C LYS A 139 -4.74 4.47 -12.85
N ALA A 140 -4.65 4.05 -14.12
CA ALA A 140 -5.34 2.87 -14.61
C ALA A 140 -4.50 1.62 -14.30
N CYS A 141 -5.17 0.53 -13.93
CA CYS A 141 -4.55 -0.75 -13.56
C CYS A 141 -5.27 -1.91 -14.25
N ASP A 142 -4.49 -2.87 -14.72
CA ASP A 142 -4.94 -4.10 -15.37
C ASP A 142 -4.44 -5.32 -14.58
N LEU A 143 -5.30 -5.91 -13.73
CA LEU A 143 -4.91 -7.07 -12.91
C LEU A 143 -4.65 -8.33 -13.73
N PHE A 144 -5.15 -8.42 -14.97
CA PHE A 144 -4.80 -9.50 -15.87
C PHE A 144 -3.31 -9.43 -16.26
N LYS A 145 -2.81 -8.24 -16.62
CA LYS A 145 -1.37 -8.01 -16.87
C LYS A 145 -0.53 -8.29 -15.65
N ALA A 146 -0.97 -7.82 -14.48
CA ALA A 146 -0.29 -8.10 -13.23
C ALA A 146 -0.11 -9.60 -12.99
N LYS A 147 -1.17 -10.38 -13.16
CA LYS A 147 -1.17 -11.82 -12.94
C LYS A 147 -0.39 -12.58 -14.02
N ARG A 148 -0.54 -12.17 -15.28
CA ARG A 148 0.04 -12.88 -16.43
C ARG A 148 1.52 -12.62 -16.58
N ASN A 149 1.93 -11.38 -16.41
CA ASN A 149 3.28 -10.91 -16.71
C ASN A 149 4.12 -10.64 -15.46
N ALA A 150 3.57 -10.89 -14.26
CA ALA A 150 4.16 -10.48 -12.98
C ALA A 150 4.46 -8.97 -12.93
N ASP A 151 3.66 -8.16 -13.63
CA ASP A 151 3.80 -6.71 -13.63
C ASP A 151 3.11 -6.10 -12.41
N PHE A 152 3.86 -6.00 -11.33
CA PHE A 152 3.36 -5.43 -10.07
C PHE A 152 3.02 -3.93 -10.17
N SER A 153 3.44 -3.24 -11.23
CA SER A 153 2.99 -1.87 -11.47
C SER A 153 1.49 -1.78 -11.72
N GLU A 154 0.90 -2.84 -12.27
CA GLU A 154 -0.54 -2.98 -12.51
C GLU A 154 -1.33 -3.46 -11.26
N ASN A 155 -0.61 -3.82 -10.20
CA ASN A 155 -1.17 -4.22 -8.92
C ASN A 155 -0.48 -3.48 -7.76
N PRO A 156 -0.62 -2.13 -7.70
CA PRO A 156 0.10 -1.32 -6.73
C PRO A 156 -0.41 -1.53 -5.31
N TYR A 157 0.41 -1.13 -4.33
CA TYR A 157 -0.02 -0.94 -2.95
C TYR A 157 -0.97 0.26 -2.84
N LEU A 158 -2.02 0.10 -2.06
CA LEU A 158 -3.00 1.15 -1.79
C LEU A 158 -2.48 2.15 -0.76
N ARG A 159 -3.04 3.36 -0.80
CA ARG A 159 -2.66 4.47 0.07
C ARG A 159 -3.88 5.06 0.78
N PRO A 160 -3.68 5.72 1.93
CA PRO A 160 -4.78 6.40 2.63
C PRO A 160 -5.52 7.37 1.71
N GLY A 161 -6.84 7.21 1.66
CA GLY A 161 -7.72 8.08 0.87
C GLY A 161 -7.77 7.77 -0.63
N ASP A 162 -7.20 6.66 -1.08
CA ASP A 162 -7.38 6.21 -2.47
C ASP A 162 -8.86 5.91 -2.75
N GLU A 163 -9.36 6.39 -3.90
CA GLU A 163 -10.64 6.02 -4.48
C GLU A 163 -10.40 5.02 -5.61
N ILE A 164 -11.04 3.84 -5.50
CA ILE A 164 -10.89 2.74 -6.45
C ILE A 164 -12.18 2.61 -7.23
N GLU A 165 -12.12 2.87 -8.52
CA GLU A 165 -13.27 2.81 -9.43
C GLU A 165 -13.12 1.62 -10.37
N PHE A 166 -14.06 0.68 -10.24
CA PHE A 166 -14.20 -0.42 -11.18
C PHE A 166 -15.03 0.02 -12.38
N SER A 167 -14.44 0.00 -13.57
CA SER A 167 -15.16 0.28 -14.80
C SER A 167 -16.06 -0.89 -15.18
N ARG A 168 -17.05 -0.65 -16.05
CA ARG A 168 -17.87 -1.71 -16.62
C ARG A 168 -17.08 -2.44 -17.71
N THR A 169 -17.16 -3.77 -17.73
CA THR A 169 -16.68 -4.60 -18.84
C THR A 169 -17.53 -4.34 -20.08
N GLU A 170 -16.89 -3.93 -21.16
CA GLU A 170 -17.59 -3.63 -22.43
C GLU A 170 -17.68 -4.84 -23.33
N ARG A 171 -16.60 -5.62 -23.43
CA ARG A 171 -16.50 -6.77 -24.34
C ARG A 171 -15.93 -7.99 -23.64
N LYS A 172 -16.55 -9.15 -23.89
CA LYS A 172 -16.03 -10.44 -23.45
C LYS A 172 -15.96 -11.39 -24.65
N VAL A 173 -14.91 -12.21 -24.70
CA VAL A 173 -14.72 -13.27 -25.67
C VAL A 173 -14.57 -14.60 -24.96
N SER A 174 -15.21 -15.63 -25.51
CA SER A 174 -15.07 -17.00 -25.00
C SER A 174 -14.16 -17.78 -25.92
N ILE A 175 -13.14 -18.38 -25.35
CA ILE A 175 -12.16 -19.22 -26.03
C ILE A 175 -12.40 -20.66 -25.60
N SER A 176 -12.63 -21.57 -26.57
CA SER A 176 -12.92 -22.98 -26.30
C SER A 176 -12.24 -23.88 -27.35
N GLY A 177 -12.28 -25.19 -27.11
CA GLY A 177 -11.67 -26.20 -28.01
C GLY A 177 -10.25 -26.57 -27.55
N SER A 178 -9.41 -27.00 -28.48
CA SER A 178 -8.05 -27.47 -28.20
C SER A 178 -7.09 -26.29 -28.03
N VAL A 179 -7.26 -25.55 -26.95
CA VAL A 179 -6.42 -24.41 -26.56
C VAL A 179 -5.86 -24.63 -25.17
N GLU A 180 -4.70 -24.08 -24.87
CA GLU A 180 -4.06 -24.26 -23.55
C GLU A 180 -4.87 -23.66 -22.41
N ARG A 181 -5.60 -22.59 -22.66
CA ARG A 181 -6.31 -21.82 -21.63
C ARG A 181 -7.72 -21.46 -22.07
N PRO A 182 -8.65 -22.45 -22.09
CA PRO A 182 -10.05 -22.15 -22.40
C PRO A 182 -10.67 -21.28 -21.29
N GLY A 183 -11.59 -20.39 -21.66
CA GLY A 183 -12.26 -19.52 -20.72
C GLY A 183 -12.90 -18.30 -21.35
N THR A 184 -13.52 -17.47 -20.52
CA THR A 184 -14.07 -16.17 -20.95
C THR A 184 -13.16 -15.07 -20.49
N TYR A 185 -12.77 -14.22 -21.41
CA TYR A 185 -11.80 -13.13 -21.20
C TYR A 185 -12.44 -11.78 -21.50
N GLU A 186 -12.13 -10.80 -20.68
CA GLU A 186 -12.43 -9.41 -20.99
C GLU A 186 -11.47 -8.92 -22.08
N LEU A 187 -11.99 -8.22 -23.09
CA LEU A 187 -11.24 -7.67 -24.20
C LEU A 187 -11.27 -6.13 -24.11
N LEU A 188 -10.12 -5.52 -23.96
CA LEU A 188 -9.94 -4.07 -24.04
C LEU A 188 -9.78 -3.63 -25.49
N ASP A 189 -9.93 -2.32 -25.77
CA ASP A 189 -9.89 -1.79 -27.14
C ASP A 189 -8.57 -2.08 -27.87
N ASP A 190 -7.45 -2.02 -27.15
CA ASP A 190 -6.11 -2.25 -27.70
C ASP A 190 -5.68 -3.72 -27.67
N ASP A 191 -6.54 -4.63 -27.20
CA ASP A 191 -6.21 -6.04 -27.16
C ASP A 191 -6.40 -6.71 -28.51
N ASN A 192 -5.53 -7.69 -28.77
CA ASN A 192 -5.71 -8.66 -29.82
C ASN A 192 -5.75 -10.10 -29.22
N LEU A 193 -6.17 -11.05 -30.02
CA LEU A 193 -6.32 -12.44 -29.57
C LEU A 193 -5.01 -13.03 -29.04
N PHE A 194 -3.86 -12.66 -29.60
CA PHE A 194 -2.55 -13.15 -29.16
C PHE A 194 -2.16 -12.68 -27.74
N ASN A 195 -2.71 -11.55 -27.29
CA ASN A 195 -2.45 -11.06 -25.95
C ASN A 195 -3.25 -11.83 -24.88
N LEU A 196 -4.26 -12.57 -25.29
CA LEU A 196 -5.16 -13.33 -24.41
C LEU A 196 -4.80 -14.83 -24.29
N ILE A 197 -4.15 -15.38 -25.31
CA ILE A 197 -3.78 -16.80 -25.40
C ILE A 197 -2.32 -17.02 -24.85
#